data_ae49ae611a61dfbe0ab1fc38895d25bf
#
_entry.id   ae49ae611a61dfbe0ab1fc38895d25bf
#
_cell.length_a   1.000
_cell.length_b   1.000
_cell.length_c   1.000
_cell.angle_alpha   90.00
_cell.angle_beta   90.00
_cell.angle_gamma   90.00
#
_symmetry.space_group_name_H-M   'P 1'
#
loop_
_entity.id
_entity.type
_entity.pdbx_description
1 polymer ?
#
loop_
_entity_poly.entity_id
_entity_poly.type
_entity_poly.pdbx_seq_one_letter_code
_entity_poly.pdbx_strand_id
1 'polypeptide(L)'
;MADSIRSGWSTLIFVSTTTPRTSLVDLAREASRAGAVLVFRGFAEDPAYTDAPVNLQGLQMLVAEIDAQCCKGSKVTWVVDPRIFDRYKVRAAPSFVIAWGDAARPQDYSLVSGDMALANALKTMAQRSALPGIRTRAAAVYAHAFGGQP
;
A
#
# COMPACT_ATOMS: atom_id res chain seq x y z
N MET A 1 5.69 6.17 -8.11
CA MET A 1 6.89 6.29 -7.23
C MET A 1 7.71 7.54 -7.51
N ALA A 2 8.05 7.79 -8.75
CA ALA A 2 8.81 9.00 -9.11
C ALA A 2 8.09 10.29 -8.69
N ASP A 3 6.77 10.36 -8.87
CA ASP A 3 6.00 11.53 -8.46
C ASP A 3 5.95 11.70 -6.95
N SER A 4 5.85 10.61 -6.21
CA SER A 4 5.90 10.64 -4.75
C SER A 4 7.24 11.15 -4.23
N ILE A 5 8.34 10.70 -4.83
CA ILE A 5 9.68 11.16 -4.47
C ILE A 5 9.81 12.66 -4.74
N ARG A 6 9.40 13.13 -5.92
CA ARG A 6 9.49 14.55 -6.29
C ARG A 6 8.60 15.45 -5.44
N SER A 7 7.39 14.98 -5.12
CA SER A 7 6.42 15.76 -4.37
C SER A 7 6.61 15.69 -2.86
N GLY A 8 7.42 14.74 -2.38
CA GLY A 8 7.54 14.45 -0.96
C GLY A 8 6.39 13.63 -0.39
N TRP A 9 5.39 13.30 -1.20
CA TRP A 9 4.26 12.49 -0.79
C TRP A 9 4.48 11.01 -1.09
N SER A 10 3.96 10.15 -0.22
CA SER A 10 3.96 8.71 -0.42
C SER A 10 2.58 8.15 -0.16
N THR A 11 2.17 7.21 -1.00
CA THR A 11 0.97 6.39 -0.78
C THR A 11 1.45 4.96 -0.61
N LEU A 12 1.20 4.39 0.56
CA LEU A 12 1.72 3.07 0.94
C LEU A 12 0.55 2.14 1.23
N ILE A 13 0.67 0.90 0.74
CA ILE A 13 -0.27 -0.16 1.03
C ILE A 13 0.51 -1.27 1.74
N PHE A 14 0.20 -1.50 3.01
CA PHE A 14 0.84 -2.52 3.83
C PHE A 14 0.06 -3.82 3.69
N VAL A 15 0.72 -4.86 3.24
CA VAL A 15 0.11 -6.16 2.99
C VAL A 15 0.86 -7.25 3.73
N SER A 16 0.20 -8.39 3.89
CA SER A 16 0.77 -9.58 4.49
C SER A 16 0.99 -10.64 3.40
N THR A 17 2.00 -11.47 3.58
CA THR A 17 2.20 -12.63 2.72
C THR A 17 1.07 -13.65 2.84
N THR A 18 0.25 -13.55 3.89
CA THR A 18 -0.93 -14.39 4.08
C THR A 18 -2.21 -13.75 3.53
N THR A 19 -2.14 -12.52 3.00
CA THR A 19 -3.28 -11.90 2.33
C THR A 19 -3.72 -12.76 1.14
N PRO A 20 -5.02 -13.02 0.96
CA PRO A 20 -5.48 -13.81 -0.17
C PRO A 20 -4.98 -13.25 -1.51
N ARG A 21 -4.62 -14.13 -2.45
CA ARG A 21 -4.05 -13.71 -3.74
C ARG A 21 -4.96 -12.80 -4.52
N THR A 22 -6.27 -13.06 -4.51
CA THR A 22 -7.25 -12.19 -5.17
C THR A 22 -7.21 -10.78 -4.63
N SER A 23 -7.09 -10.64 -3.31
CA SER A 23 -6.97 -9.34 -2.66
C SER A 23 -5.64 -8.66 -3.02
N LEU A 24 -4.54 -9.40 -3.06
CA LEU A 24 -3.23 -8.85 -3.47
C LEU A 24 -3.26 -8.37 -4.92
N VAL A 25 -3.89 -9.12 -5.81
CA VAL A 25 -4.03 -8.72 -7.23
C VAL A 25 -4.84 -7.43 -7.34
N ASP A 26 -5.95 -7.33 -6.62
CA ASP A 26 -6.80 -6.14 -6.65
C ASP A 26 -6.07 -4.92 -6.09
N LEU A 27 -5.37 -5.08 -4.97
CA LEU A 27 -4.58 -3.99 -4.36
C LEU A 27 -3.41 -3.59 -5.27
N ALA A 28 -2.76 -4.54 -5.92
CA ALA A 28 -1.69 -4.25 -6.87
C ALA A 28 -2.19 -3.46 -8.08
N ARG A 29 -3.38 -3.81 -8.57
CA ARG A 29 -4.02 -3.08 -9.67
C ARG A 29 -4.31 -1.64 -9.28
N GLU A 30 -4.86 -1.44 -8.10
CA GLU A 30 -5.11 -0.10 -7.59
C GLU A 30 -3.81 0.67 -7.34
N ALA A 31 -2.78 0.00 -6.79
CA ALA A 31 -1.48 0.61 -6.56
C ALA A 31 -0.85 1.09 -7.86
N SER A 32 -0.97 0.30 -8.93
CA SER A 32 -0.47 0.67 -10.25
C SER A 32 -1.09 1.98 -10.73
N ARG A 33 -2.40 2.14 -10.53
CA ARG A 33 -3.11 3.35 -10.94
C ARG A 33 -2.75 4.57 -10.09
N ALA A 34 -2.57 4.35 -8.81
CA ALA A 34 -2.37 5.42 -7.84
C ALA A 34 -0.90 5.81 -7.64
N GLY A 35 0.03 5.06 -8.22
CA GLY A 35 1.45 5.24 -7.93
C GLY A 35 1.80 4.87 -6.49
N ALA A 36 1.05 3.96 -5.89
CA ALA A 36 1.29 3.50 -4.53
C ALA A 36 2.34 2.40 -4.48
N VAL A 37 2.97 2.26 -3.32
CA VAL A 37 3.96 1.22 -3.03
C VAL A 37 3.32 0.16 -2.14
N LEU A 38 3.48 -1.11 -2.51
CA LEU A 38 3.05 -2.23 -1.67
C LEU A 38 4.22 -2.63 -0.78
N VAL A 39 3.95 -2.73 0.51
CA VAL A 39 4.97 -3.00 1.53
C VAL A 39 4.65 -4.31 2.24
N PHE A 40 5.59 -5.25 2.20
CA PHE A 40 5.56 -6.45 3.02
C PHE A 40 6.46 -6.26 4.24
N ARG A 41 6.04 -6.81 5.37
CA ARG A 41 6.86 -6.79 6.59
C ARG A 41 8.06 -7.72 6.45
N GLY A 42 7.84 -8.90 5.87
CA GLY A 42 8.85 -9.93 5.72
C GLY A 42 8.23 -11.18 5.14
N PHE A 43 8.84 -12.31 5.44
CA PHE A 43 8.39 -13.62 4.95
C PHE A 43 7.52 -14.32 5.99
N ALA A 44 6.80 -15.38 5.57
CA ALA A 44 6.04 -16.19 6.50
C ALA A 44 6.97 -16.87 7.51
N GLU A 45 6.60 -16.81 8.79
CA GLU A 45 7.41 -17.39 9.86
C GLU A 45 7.21 -18.90 9.98
N ASP A 46 6.01 -19.40 9.65
CA ASP A 46 5.67 -20.81 9.79
C ASP A 46 5.04 -21.34 8.50
N PRO A 47 5.84 -22.08 7.67
CA PRO A 47 5.33 -22.61 6.41
C PRO A 47 4.27 -23.69 6.59
N ALA A 48 4.10 -24.27 7.79
CA ALA A 48 3.12 -25.33 8.03
C ALA A 48 1.66 -24.80 7.96
N TYR A 49 1.47 -23.50 8.14
CA TYR A 49 0.13 -22.91 8.19
C TYR A 49 -0.32 -22.24 6.91
N THR A 50 0.54 -22.10 5.92
CA THR A 50 0.23 -21.28 4.77
C THR A 50 1.10 -21.61 3.58
N ASP A 51 0.59 -21.35 2.39
CA ASP A 51 1.39 -21.36 1.14
C ASP A 51 2.20 -20.07 0.96
N ALA A 52 2.20 -19.19 1.96
CA ALA A 52 2.91 -17.93 1.89
C ALA A 52 4.43 -18.17 1.79
N PRO A 53 5.15 -17.29 1.07
CA PRO A 53 6.58 -17.44 0.87
C PRO A 53 7.36 -17.32 2.17
N VAL A 54 8.36 -18.20 2.32
CA VAL A 54 9.22 -18.26 3.52
C VAL A 54 10.61 -17.69 3.27
N ASN A 55 10.89 -17.26 2.04
CA ASN A 55 12.17 -16.67 1.66
C ASN A 55 12.00 -15.70 0.50
N LEU A 56 13.08 -15.00 0.17
CA LEU A 56 13.05 -13.98 -0.88
C LEU A 56 12.66 -14.56 -2.24
N GLN A 57 13.17 -15.74 -2.58
CA GLN A 57 12.87 -16.37 -3.87
C GLN A 57 11.37 -16.65 -3.99
N GLY A 58 10.75 -17.20 -2.95
CA GLY A 58 9.31 -17.45 -2.93
C GLY A 58 8.50 -16.16 -3.04
N LEU A 59 8.95 -15.10 -2.38
CA LEU A 59 8.29 -13.80 -2.47
C LEU A 59 8.41 -13.20 -3.88
N GLN A 60 9.57 -13.33 -4.50
CA GLN A 60 9.76 -12.87 -5.89
C GLN A 60 8.83 -13.60 -6.86
N MET A 61 8.64 -14.91 -6.65
CA MET A 61 7.70 -15.69 -7.46
C MET A 61 6.26 -15.24 -7.24
N LEU A 62 5.86 -14.96 -6.01
CA LEU A 62 4.53 -14.44 -5.69
C LEU A 62 4.30 -13.09 -6.36
N VAL A 63 5.24 -12.19 -6.24
CA VAL A 63 5.16 -10.85 -6.85
C VAL A 63 5.05 -10.95 -8.36
N ALA A 64 5.87 -11.80 -9.00
CA ALA A 64 5.81 -11.99 -10.44
C ALA A 64 4.44 -12.53 -10.90
N GLU A 65 3.87 -13.46 -10.15
CA GLU A 65 2.55 -14.03 -10.42
C GLU A 65 1.46 -12.97 -10.31
N ILE A 66 1.52 -12.14 -9.26
CA ILE A 66 0.55 -11.07 -9.06
C ILE A 66 0.68 -10.02 -10.18
N ASP A 67 1.88 -9.61 -10.51
CA ASP A 67 2.11 -8.63 -11.58
C ASP A 67 1.59 -9.13 -12.92
N ALA A 68 1.76 -10.41 -13.22
CA ALA A 68 1.25 -11.01 -14.45
C ALA A 68 -0.28 -10.97 -14.51
N GLN A 69 -0.95 -11.15 -13.39
CA GLN A 69 -2.41 -11.14 -13.32
C GLN A 69 -3.01 -9.75 -13.28
N CYS A 70 -2.34 -8.80 -12.61
CA CYS A 70 -2.94 -7.48 -12.39
C CYS A 70 -2.60 -6.48 -13.49
N CYS A 71 -1.36 -6.46 -13.94
CA CYS A 71 -0.81 -5.20 -14.43
C CYS A 71 -0.13 -5.28 -15.79
N LYS A 72 0.02 -6.44 -16.36
CA LYS A 72 0.49 -6.73 -17.74
C LYS A 72 1.46 -5.68 -18.31
N GLY A 73 2.63 -5.52 -17.67
CA GLY A 73 3.64 -4.58 -18.13
C GLY A 73 3.61 -3.22 -17.44
N SER A 74 2.57 -2.91 -16.68
CA SER A 74 2.59 -1.75 -15.78
C SER A 74 3.44 -2.08 -14.57
N LYS A 75 4.22 -1.09 -14.12
CA LYS A 75 5.09 -1.32 -12.97
C LYS A 75 4.35 -1.05 -11.67
N VAL A 76 4.45 -2.01 -10.76
CA VAL A 76 4.04 -1.88 -9.37
C VAL A 76 5.29 -1.98 -8.53
N THR A 77 5.46 -1.06 -7.59
CA THR A 77 6.60 -1.07 -6.70
C THR A 77 6.29 -1.89 -5.46
N TRP A 78 7.14 -2.87 -5.18
CA TRP A 78 7.06 -3.75 -4.02
C TRP A 78 8.28 -3.54 -3.14
N VAL A 79 8.06 -3.47 -1.84
CA VAL A 79 9.12 -3.29 -0.85
C VAL A 79 8.93 -4.32 0.27
N VAL A 80 10.01 -4.91 0.73
CA VAL A 80 10.01 -5.77 1.93
C VAL A 80 10.85 -5.07 2.98
N ASP A 81 10.22 -4.47 3.97
CA ASP A 81 10.93 -3.74 5.01
C ASP A 81 10.09 -3.63 6.28
N PRO A 82 10.42 -4.38 7.35
CA PRO A 82 9.70 -4.29 8.62
C PRO A 82 9.81 -2.91 9.27
N ARG A 83 10.88 -2.16 8.96
CA ARG A 83 11.08 -0.83 9.55
C ARG A 83 10.02 0.17 9.09
N ILE A 84 9.49 0.01 7.88
CA ILE A 84 8.43 0.88 7.38
C ILE A 84 7.13 0.62 8.16
N PHE A 85 6.82 -0.64 8.47
CA PHE A 85 5.70 -0.97 9.34
C PHE A 85 5.85 -0.29 10.71
N ASP A 86 7.02 -0.38 11.31
CA ASP A 86 7.29 0.20 12.62
C ASP A 86 7.23 1.72 12.58
N ARG A 87 7.75 2.32 11.50
CA ARG A 87 7.76 3.77 11.30
C ARG A 87 6.36 4.37 11.36
N TYR A 88 5.39 3.73 10.71
CA TYR A 88 4.02 4.22 10.67
C TYR A 88 3.10 3.51 11.66
N LYS A 89 3.66 2.71 12.55
CA LYS A 89 2.92 1.99 13.60
C LYS A 89 1.83 1.08 13.04
N VAL A 90 2.13 0.44 11.92
CA VAL A 90 1.21 -0.48 11.24
C VAL A 90 1.20 -1.80 11.99
N ARG A 91 0.02 -2.24 12.45
CA ARG A 91 -0.16 -3.46 13.23
C ARG A 91 -1.08 -4.48 12.57
N ALA A 92 -1.73 -4.11 11.51
CA ALA A 92 -2.67 -4.96 10.79
C ALA A 92 -2.46 -4.81 9.29
N ALA A 93 -2.88 -5.79 8.52
CA ALA A 93 -2.84 -5.75 7.07
C ALA A 93 -4.19 -6.22 6.52
N PRO A 94 -4.73 -5.58 5.48
CA PRO A 94 -4.12 -4.43 4.82
C PRO A 94 -4.25 -3.14 5.62
N SER A 95 -3.27 -2.27 5.44
CA SER A 95 -3.29 -0.91 5.98
C SER A 95 -2.84 0.06 4.90
N PHE A 96 -3.31 1.29 5.00
CA PHE A 96 -3.08 2.31 3.98
C PHE A 96 -2.56 3.57 4.64
N VAL A 97 -1.52 4.16 4.06
CA VAL A 97 -0.89 5.37 4.60
C VAL A 97 -0.72 6.38 3.48
N ILE A 98 -1.10 7.63 3.75
CA ILE A 98 -0.64 8.79 2.99
C ILE A 98 0.26 9.59 3.91
N ALA A 99 1.48 9.84 3.47
CA ALA A 99 2.51 10.50 4.28
C ALA A 99 3.21 11.60 3.50
N TRP A 100 3.57 12.65 4.22
CA TRP A 100 4.49 13.70 3.76
C TRP A 100 5.86 13.44 4.36
N GLY A 101 6.90 13.39 3.51
CA GLY A 101 8.26 13.12 3.96
C GLY A 101 8.41 11.71 4.53
N ASP A 102 9.43 11.48 5.31
CA ASP A 102 9.76 10.18 5.89
C ASP A 102 9.97 10.19 7.40
N ALA A 103 9.77 11.35 8.05
CA ALA A 103 9.94 11.47 9.49
C ALA A 103 8.85 10.75 10.29
N ALA A 104 7.72 10.47 9.67
CA ALA A 104 6.58 9.74 10.26
C ALA A 104 6.10 10.35 11.58
N ARG A 105 6.10 11.68 11.66
CA ARG A 105 5.53 12.39 12.80
C ARG A 105 4.00 12.31 12.71
N PRO A 106 3.27 12.37 13.83
CA PRO A 106 1.79 12.29 13.79
C PRO A 106 1.13 13.30 12.84
N GLN A 107 1.73 14.48 12.65
CA GLN A 107 1.20 15.49 11.74
C GLN A 107 1.54 15.25 10.27
N ASP A 108 2.36 14.24 9.98
CA ASP A 108 2.87 13.99 8.62
C ASP A 108 2.13 12.88 7.90
N TYR A 109 1.30 12.09 8.58
CA TYR A 109 0.62 10.97 7.93
C TYR A 109 -0.72 10.63 8.55
N SER A 110 -1.53 9.91 7.76
CA SER A 110 -2.75 9.26 8.24
C SER A 110 -2.70 7.77 7.88
N LEU A 111 -3.23 6.96 8.78
CA LEU A 111 -3.27 5.50 8.67
C LEU A 111 -4.74 5.05 8.72
N VAL A 112 -5.13 4.19 7.78
CA VAL A 112 -6.42 3.50 7.78
C VAL A 112 -6.13 2.00 7.66
N SER A 113 -6.70 1.20 8.54
CA SER A 113 -6.53 -0.26 8.52
C SER A 113 -7.87 -0.94 8.33
N GLY A 114 -7.86 -2.05 7.64
CA GLY A 114 -9.03 -2.88 7.44
C GLY A 114 -9.06 -3.54 6.08
N ASP A 115 -9.90 -4.57 5.95
CA ASP A 115 -10.09 -5.29 4.70
C ASP A 115 -10.95 -4.44 3.76
N MET A 116 -10.30 -3.60 2.99
CA MET A 116 -10.95 -2.69 2.06
C MET A 116 -10.09 -2.45 0.83
N ALA A 117 -10.69 -1.89 -0.20
CA ALA A 117 -9.96 -1.42 -1.37
C ALA A 117 -9.24 -0.10 -1.08
N LEU A 118 -8.19 0.20 -1.87
CA LEU A 118 -7.48 1.46 -1.77
C LEU A 118 -8.43 2.65 -1.97
N ALA A 119 -9.36 2.54 -2.92
CA ALA A 119 -10.35 3.60 -3.17
C ALA A 119 -11.11 3.97 -1.89
N ASN A 120 -11.54 2.98 -1.12
CA ASN A 120 -12.26 3.21 0.13
C ASN A 120 -11.36 3.85 1.20
N ALA A 121 -10.11 3.42 1.30
CA ALA A 121 -9.15 4.02 2.22
C ALA A 121 -8.90 5.49 1.88
N LEU A 122 -8.73 5.80 0.60
CA LEU A 122 -8.52 7.17 0.15
C LEU A 122 -9.75 8.05 0.43
N LYS A 123 -10.95 7.52 0.21
CA LYS A 123 -12.19 8.23 0.58
C LYS A 123 -12.24 8.55 2.06
N THR A 124 -11.92 7.57 2.89
CA THR A 124 -11.90 7.75 4.34
C THR A 124 -10.92 8.85 4.74
N MET A 125 -9.71 8.83 4.19
CA MET A 125 -8.72 9.86 4.49
C MET A 125 -9.16 11.24 3.98
N ALA A 126 -9.72 11.31 2.78
CA ALA A 126 -10.17 12.57 2.19
C ALA A 126 -11.30 13.22 3.00
N GLN A 127 -12.14 12.40 3.62
CA GLN A 127 -13.31 12.88 4.34
C GLN A 127 -13.09 13.03 5.84
N ARG A 128 -12.23 12.21 6.44
CA ARG A 128 -12.17 12.08 7.90
C ARG A 128 -10.79 12.33 8.51
N SER A 129 -9.72 12.46 7.73
CA SER A 129 -8.42 12.74 8.32
C SER A 129 -8.47 14.08 9.07
N ALA A 130 -7.84 14.11 10.24
CA ALA A 130 -7.70 15.35 11.01
C ALA A 130 -6.69 16.32 10.36
N LEU A 131 -5.93 15.87 9.39
CA LEU A 131 -4.85 16.65 8.76
C LEU A 131 -5.35 17.18 7.40
N PRO A 132 -5.52 18.51 7.26
CA PRO A 132 -6.04 19.07 6.00
C PRO A 132 -5.20 18.76 4.78
N GLY A 133 -3.87 18.77 4.91
CA GLY A 133 -2.97 18.40 3.80
C GLY A 133 -3.15 16.97 3.35
N ILE A 134 -3.37 16.05 4.29
CA ILE A 134 -3.64 14.64 3.98
C ILE A 134 -5.00 14.52 3.28
N ARG A 135 -6.04 15.21 3.76
CA ARG A 135 -7.36 15.19 3.08
C ARG A 135 -7.22 15.61 1.63
N THR A 136 -6.51 16.69 1.38
CA THR A 136 -6.31 17.22 0.03
C THR A 136 -5.53 16.23 -0.82
N ARG A 137 -4.46 15.65 -0.28
CA ARG A 137 -3.65 14.69 -1.03
C ARG A 137 -4.41 13.40 -1.33
N ALA A 138 -5.17 12.90 -0.36
CA ALA A 138 -5.98 11.69 -0.55
C ALA A 138 -7.00 11.90 -1.68
N ALA A 139 -7.66 13.05 -1.70
CA ALA A 139 -8.61 13.41 -2.76
C ALA A 139 -7.90 13.48 -4.13
N ALA A 140 -6.70 14.05 -4.18
CA ALA A 140 -5.93 14.16 -5.41
C ALA A 140 -5.49 12.78 -5.94
N VAL A 141 -5.03 11.90 -5.07
CA VAL A 141 -4.66 10.53 -5.44
C VAL A 141 -5.88 9.77 -5.94
N TYR A 142 -7.01 9.90 -5.26
CA TYR A 142 -8.26 9.28 -5.67
C TYR A 142 -8.68 9.74 -7.06
N ALA A 143 -8.67 11.05 -7.30
CA ALA A 143 -9.06 11.59 -8.59
C ALA A 143 -8.15 11.10 -9.72
N HIS A 144 -6.85 11.03 -9.46
CA HIS A 144 -5.87 10.54 -10.43
C HIS A 144 -6.09 9.06 -10.76
N ALA A 145 -6.30 8.24 -9.75
CA ALA A 145 -6.36 6.79 -9.91
C ALA A 145 -7.74 6.28 -10.35
N PHE A 146 -8.81 6.88 -9.85
CA PHE A 146 -10.17 6.37 -10.02
C PHE A 146 -11.12 7.36 -10.71
N GLY A 147 -10.69 8.60 -10.89
CA GLY A 147 -11.53 9.65 -11.47
C GLY A 147 -12.56 10.19 -10.48
N GLY A 148 -13.01 11.41 -10.70
CA GLY A 148 -14.07 12.02 -9.92
C GLY A 148 -13.65 12.47 -8.53
N GLN A 149 -14.65 12.61 -7.66
CA GLN A 149 -14.49 13.03 -6.28
C GLN A 149 -14.69 11.84 -5.35
N PRO A 150 -13.90 11.73 -4.29
CA PRO A 150 -14.09 10.67 -3.31
C PRO A 150 -15.35 10.86 -2.49
#